data_844509810b68da1817f292204d0bfc72
#
_entry.id   844509810b68da1817f292204d0bfc72
#
_cell.length_a   1.000
_cell.length_b   1.000
_cell.length_c   1.000
_cell.angle_alpha   90.00
_cell.angle_beta   90.00
_cell.angle_gamma   90.00
#
_symmetry.space_group_name_H-M   'P 1'
#
loop_
_entity.id
_entity.type
_entity.pdbx_description
1 polymer ?
#
loop_
_entity_poly.entity_id
_entity_poly.type
_entity_poly.pdbx_seq_one_letter_code
_entity_poly.pdbx_strand_id
1 'polypeptide(L)'
;HYPLRRQRQMCIRDRPEVEDYKPASFDPEDKDSEPQPPLAKVRDWVEVELDLGDGPQTYYRDTNVMPQWAGSSWYQLRYIDPRNSEAFCDIENERYWTGPRPDEHGENDPGGVDLYVGGVEHAVLHLLYARFWHKVLFDLGFVSSQEPYRRLYNQGYIQAYAYTDSRGVYV
;
A
#
# COMPACT_ATOMS: atom_id res chain seq x y z
N HIS A 1 19.05 -18.55 4.33
CA HIS A 1 18.54 -17.30 3.75
C HIS A 1 18.40 -17.32 2.21
N TYR A 2 19.12 -18.18 1.50
CA TYR A 2 19.06 -18.27 0.03
C TYR A 2 17.73 -18.82 -0.55
N PRO A 3 17.05 -19.81 0.08
CA PRO A 3 15.80 -20.36 -0.48
C PRO A 3 14.65 -19.37 -0.50
N LEU A 4 14.55 -18.51 0.53
CA LEU A 4 13.49 -17.52 0.64
C LEU A 4 13.58 -16.40 -0.42
N ARG A 5 14.82 -16.07 -0.85
CA ARG A 5 15.05 -15.08 -1.91
C ARG A 5 14.59 -15.61 -3.27
N ARG A 6 14.87 -16.89 -3.58
CA ARG A 6 14.39 -17.53 -4.82
C ARG A 6 12.86 -17.62 -4.86
N GLN A 7 12.22 -17.98 -3.74
CA GLN A 7 10.76 -18.00 -3.68
C GLN A 7 10.16 -16.61 -3.87
N ARG A 8 10.75 -15.58 -3.29
CA ARG A 8 10.27 -14.19 -3.49
C ARG A 8 10.40 -13.74 -4.95
N GLN A 9 11.51 -14.05 -5.61
CA GLN A 9 11.68 -13.73 -7.04
C GLN A 9 10.72 -14.50 -7.94
N MET A 10 10.35 -15.73 -7.58
CA MET A 10 9.37 -16.53 -8.32
C MET A 10 7.94 -15.97 -8.17
N CYS A 11 7.64 -15.27 -7.09
CA CYS A 11 6.32 -14.68 -6.86
C CYS A 11 6.15 -13.28 -7.46
N ILE A 12 7.25 -12.57 -7.79
CA ILE A 12 7.17 -11.29 -8.48
C ILE A 12 6.79 -11.54 -9.94
N ARG A 13 5.71 -10.94 -10.37
CA ARG A 13 5.26 -10.94 -11.77
C ARG A 13 4.96 -9.51 -12.18
N ASP A 14 5.65 -9.07 -13.20
CA ASP A 14 5.36 -7.78 -13.80
C ASP A 14 3.96 -7.79 -14.41
N ARG A 15 3.33 -6.63 -14.38
CA ARG A 15 2.06 -6.45 -15.09
C ARG A 15 2.33 -6.50 -16.59
N PRO A 16 1.48 -7.18 -17.37
CA PRO A 16 1.64 -7.23 -18.82
C PRO A 16 1.39 -5.85 -19.42
N GLU A 17 2.11 -5.55 -20.49
CA GLU A 17 1.74 -4.42 -21.34
C GLU A 17 0.48 -4.76 -22.12
N VAL A 18 -0.47 -3.85 -22.14
CA VAL A 18 -1.73 -4.00 -22.85
C VAL A 18 -1.97 -2.78 -23.75
N GLU A 19 -2.58 -2.99 -24.90
CA GLU A 19 -2.90 -1.92 -25.83
C GLU A 19 -4.00 -1.00 -25.31
N ASP A 20 -4.93 -1.53 -24.51
CA ASP A 20 -6.06 -0.79 -23.93
C ASP A 20 -6.17 -1.01 -22.42
N TYR A 21 -5.84 0.02 -21.65
CA TYR A 21 -5.93 0.02 -20.18
C TYR A 21 -7.30 0.42 -19.64
N LYS A 22 -8.31 0.60 -20.50
CA LYS A 22 -9.66 0.90 -20.03
C LYS A 22 -10.27 -0.36 -19.40
N PRO A 23 -11.03 -0.22 -18.31
CA PRO A 23 -11.82 -1.34 -17.79
C PRO A 23 -12.84 -1.80 -18.84
N ALA A 24 -13.25 -3.05 -18.76
CA ALA A 24 -14.38 -3.52 -19.55
C ALA A 24 -15.64 -2.79 -19.05
N SER A 25 -16.36 -2.19 -19.97
CA SER A 25 -17.60 -1.49 -19.66
C SER A 25 -18.71 -2.46 -19.30
N PHE A 26 -19.55 -2.06 -18.39
CA PHE A 26 -20.83 -2.69 -18.14
C PHE A 26 -21.67 -2.61 -19.42
N ASP A 27 -22.26 -3.73 -19.83
CA ASP A 27 -23.23 -3.78 -20.90
C ASP A 27 -24.63 -3.72 -20.28
N PRO A 28 -25.38 -2.62 -20.49
CA PRO A 28 -26.70 -2.48 -19.89
C PRO A 28 -27.74 -3.50 -20.39
N GLU A 29 -27.49 -4.12 -21.53
CA GLU A 29 -28.39 -5.11 -22.11
C GLU A 29 -28.07 -6.57 -21.67
N ASP A 30 -26.87 -6.79 -21.15
CA ASP A 30 -26.44 -8.08 -20.58
C ASP A 30 -26.54 -8.03 -19.06
N LYS A 31 -27.50 -8.75 -18.49
CA LYS A 31 -27.75 -8.81 -17.04
C LYS A 31 -26.61 -9.48 -16.25
N ASP A 32 -25.80 -10.26 -16.91
CA ASP A 32 -24.68 -11.00 -16.33
C ASP A 32 -23.36 -10.25 -16.55
N SER A 33 -23.40 -9.08 -17.21
CA SER A 33 -22.23 -8.23 -17.43
C SER A 33 -21.81 -7.55 -16.15
N GLU A 34 -20.55 -7.75 -15.77
CA GLU A 34 -19.91 -7.06 -14.64
C GLU A 34 -18.73 -6.21 -15.12
N PRO A 35 -18.49 -5.05 -14.50
CA PRO A 35 -17.28 -4.28 -14.76
C PRO A 35 -16.04 -5.11 -14.45
N GLN A 36 -15.10 -5.20 -15.38
CA GLN A 36 -13.87 -5.94 -15.19
C GLN A 36 -12.66 -5.01 -15.26
N PRO A 37 -11.66 -5.21 -14.38
CA PRO A 37 -10.43 -4.45 -14.44
C PRO A 37 -9.66 -4.74 -15.72
N PRO A 38 -8.79 -3.81 -16.18
CA PRO A 38 -8.02 -3.98 -17.43
C PRO A 38 -7.22 -5.28 -17.50
N LEU A 39 -6.65 -5.73 -16.37
CA LEU A 39 -5.85 -6.96 -16.31
C LEU A 39 -6.68 -8.22 -16.59
N ALA A 40 -7.97 -8.22 -16.30
CA ALA A 40 -8.85 -9.37 -16.57
C ALA A 40 -8.98 -9.70 -18.06
N LYS A 41 -8.67 -8.74 -18.95
CA LYS A 41 -8.66 -8.94 -20.40
C LYS A 41 -7.50 -9.80 -20.89
N VAL A 42 -6.43 -9.91 -20.10
CA VAL A 42 -5.19 -10.58 -20.47
C VAL A 42 -5.20 -12.01 -19.95
N ARG A 43 -5.92 -12.89 -20.63
CA ARG A 43 -6.15 -14.27 -20.20
C ARG A 43 -4.86 -15.04 -19.95
N ASP A 44 -3.88 -14.94 -20.82
CA ASP A 44 -2.59 -15.63 -20.71
C ASP A 44 -1.77 -15.18 -19.51
N TRP A 45 -2.06 -13.97 -18.98
CA TRP A 45 -1.47 -13.49 -17.75
C TRP A 45 -2.29 -13.91 -16.53
N VAL A 46 -3.61 -13.95 -16.64
CA VAL A 46 -4.52 -14.29 -15.54
C VAL A 46 -4.40 -15.77 -15.19
N GLU A 47 -4.47 -16.64 -16.19
CA GLU A 47 -4.39 -18.08 -16.00
C GLU A 47 -2.93 -18.52 -15.90
N VAL A 48 -2.60 -19.28 -14.88
CA VAL A 48 -1.25 -19.77 -14.64
C VAL A 48 -1.26 -21.17 -14.08
N GLU A 49 -0.38 -22.02 -14.59
CA GLU A 49 -0.16 -23.33 -14.03
C GLU A 49 0.96 -23.24 -12.96
N LEU A 50 0.63 -23.59 -11.73
CA LEU A 50 1.55 -23.58 -10.59
C LEU A 50 1.44 -24.90 -9.83
N ASP A 51 2.57 -25.33 -9.28
CA ASP A 51 2.63 -26.38 -8.27
C ASP A 51 2.93 -25.75 -6.92
N LEU A 52 1.94 -25.72 -6.04
CA LEU A 52 2.08 -25.18 -4.68
C LEU A 52 2.30 -26.29 -3.63
N GLY A 53 2.57 -27.53 -4.08
CA GLY A 53 2.84 -28.69 -3.24
C GLY A 53 1.87 -29.86 -3.46
N ASP A 54 0.79 -29.64 -4.20
CA ASP A 54 -0.24 -30.63 -4.52
C ASP A 54 -0.21 -31.10 -5.98
N GLY A 55 0.88 -30.79 -6.69
CA GLY A 55 1.04 -31.01 -8.13
C GLY A 55 0.58 -29.82 -8.98
N PRO A 56 0.89 -29.83 -10.28
CA PRO A 56 0.51 -28.74 -11.18
C PRO A 56 -1.01 -28.56 -11.24
N GLN A 57 -1.47 -27.34 -10.98
CA GLN A 57 -2.87 -26.94 -11.07
C GLN A 57 -3.00 -25.56 -11.71
N THR A 58 -4.14 -25.32 -12.33
CA THR A 58 -4.45 -24.00 -12.89
C THR A 58 -4.95 -23.07 -11.79
N TYR A 59 -4.27 -21.93 -11.66
CA TYR A 59 -4.64 -20.85 -10.77
C TYR A 59 -4.99 -19.62 -11.57
N TYR A 60 -5.77 -18.73 -10.96
CA TYR A 60 -6.15 -17.44 -11.53
C TYR A 60 -5.55 -16.33 -10.69
N ARG A 61 -4.73 -15.47 -11.33
CA ARG A 61 -4.21 -14.29 -10.66
C ARG A 61 -5.33 -13.29 -10.40
N ASP A 62 -5.31 -12.69 -9.23
CA ASP A 62 -6.18 -11.57 -8.93
C ASP A 62 -5.88 -10.42 -9.90
N THR A 63 -6.91 -9.92 -10.54
CA THR A 63 -6.84 -8.85 -11.53
C THR A 63 -7.13 -7.48 -10.95
N ASN A 64 -7.59 -7.41 -9.70
CA ASN A 64 -7.73 -6.17 -8.97
C ASN A 64 -6.35 -5.73 -8.47
N VAL A 65 -6.01 -4.49 -8.75
CA VAL A 65 -4.80 -3.88 -8.20
C VAL A 65 -5.14 -3.22 -6.86
N MET A 66 -4.15 -3.16 -5.98
CA MET A 66 -4.30 -2.40 -4.75
C MET A 66 -4.63 -0.94 -5.06
N PRO A 67 -5.43 -0.28 -4.21
CA PRO A 67 -5.72 1.14 -4.37
C PRO A 67 -4.44 1.97 -4.47
N GLN A 68 -4.53 3.13 -5.08
CA GLN A 68 -3.42 4.08 -5.22
C GLN A 68 -2.68 4.40 -3.90
N TRP A 69 -3.32 4.22 -2.76
CA TRP A 69 -2.76 4.43 -1.41
C TRP A 69 -1.71 3.40 -0.99
N ALA A 70 -1.55 2.31 -1.72
CA ALA A 70 -0.58 1.27 -1.37
C ALA A 70 0.86 1.82 -1.31
N GLY A 71 1.29 2.56 -2.33
CA GLY A 71 2.63 3.14 -2.37
C GLY A 71 2.88 4.15 -1.24
N SER A 72 1.89 5.00 -0.94
CA SER A 72 1.98 5.99 0.14
C SER A 72 1.89 5.39 1.55
N SER A 73 1.56 4.11 1.68
CA SER A 73 1.41 3.46 2.98
C SER A 73 2.73 3.08 3.64
N TRP A 74 3.83 3.09 2.91
CA TRP A 74 5.14 2.67 3.41
C TRP A 74 6.30 3.56 2.94
N TYR A 75 6.04 4.67 2.27
CA TYR A 75 7.08 5.54 1.69
C TYR A 75 8.07 6.06 2.72
N GLN A 76 7.63 6.30 3.96
CA GLN A 76 8.47 6.77 5.05
C GLN A 76 9.58 5.76 5.39
N LEU A 77 9.30 4.46 5.28
CA LEU A 77 10.31 3.41 5.46
C LEU A 77 11.32 3.42 4.30
N ARG A 78 10.85 3.62 3.07
CA ARG A 78 11.74 3.72 1.92
C ARG A 78 12.65 4.94 1.95
N TYR A 79 12.21 6.04 2.57
CA TYR A 79 13.04 7.24 2.73
C TYR A 79 14.25 7.01 3.61
N ILE A 80 14.19 6.06 4.53
CA ILE A 80 15.32 5.71 5.40
C ILE A 80 16.47 5.13 4.57
N ASP A 81 16.17 4.33 3.55
CA ASP A 81 17.16 3.61 2.75
C ASP A 81 16.78 3.56 1.26
N PRO A 82 16.77 4.72 0.58
CA PRO A 82 16.19 4.85 -0.77
C PRO A 82 17.00 4.17 -1.87
N ARG A 83 18.26 3.83 -1.62
CA ARG A 83 19.16 3.21 -2.60
C ARG A 83 19.32 1.71 -2.42
N ASN A 84 18.67 1.12 -1.44
CA ASN A 84 18.75 -0.30 -1.18
C ASN A 84 18.06 -1.08 -2.31
N SER A 85 18.81 -1.94 -3.00
CA SER A 85 18.30 -2.78 -4.08
C SER A 85 17.80 -4.15 -3.61
N GLU A 86 18.09 -4.53 -2.37
CA GLU A 86 17.82 -5.86 -1.82
C GLU A 86 16.54 -5.90 -0.99
N ALA A 87 16.22 -4.79 -0.31
CA ALA A 87 15.08 -4.64 0.55
C ALA A 87 14.49 -3.22 0.41
N PHE A 88 13.25 -3.03 0.87
CA PHE A 88 12.64 -1.71 0.89
C PHE A 88 13.32 -0.77 1.91
N CYS A 89 13.93 -1.34 2.95
CA CYS A 89 14.74 -0.69 3.96
C CYS A 89 15.60 -1.74 4.68
N ASP A 90 16.84 -1.40 5.02
CA ASP A 90 17.66 -2.22 5.90
C ASP A 90 17.09 -2.17 7.32
N ILE A 91 17.04 -3.33 7.98
CA ILE A 91 16.40 -3.44 9.31
C ILE A 91 17.15 -2.68 10.41
N GLU A 92 18.47 -2.55 10.30
CA GLU A 92 19.25 -1.80 11.31
C GLU A 92 19.02 -0.29 11.12
N ASN A 93 18.89 0.18 9.88
CA ASN A 93 18.50 1.55 9.60
C ASN A 93 17.07 1.85 10.09
N GLU A 94 16.14 0.93 9.89
CA GLU A 94 14.78 1.05 10.40
C GLU A 94 14.77 1.12 11.92
N ARG A 95 15.48 0.21 12.61
CA ARG A 95 15.60 0.22 14.07
C ARG A 95 16.17 1.52 14.62
N TYR A 96 17.18 2.05 13.96
CA TYR A 96 17.79 3.31 14.37
C TYR A 96 16.80 4.48 14.29
N TRP A 97 16.05 4.59 13.19
CA TRP A 97 15.18 5.73 12.95
C TRP A 97 13.77 5.59 13.56
N THR A 98 13.20 4.40 13.53
CA THR A 98 11.80 4.17 13.88
C THR A 98 11.58 3.08 14.94
N GLY A 99 12.61 2.37 15.34
CA GLY A 99 12.52 1.35 16.37
C GLY A 99 12.06 1.88 17.74
N PRO A 100 11.57 1.00 18.61
CA PRO A 100 11.22 1.37 19.99
C PRO A 100 12.40 1.98 20.76
N ARG A 101 12.14 3.05 21.49
CA ARG A 101 13.11 3.76 22.34
C ARG A 101 12.56 3.93 23.76
N PRO A 102 12.55 2.86 24.56
CA PRO A 102 11.91 2.88 25.89
C PRO A 102 12.53 3.91 26.83
N ASP A 103 13.82 4.17 26.70
CA ASP A 103 14.52 5.18 27.54
C ASP A 103 14.03 6.60 27.29
N GLU A 104 13.55 6.90 26.08
CA GLU A 104 13.08 8.23 25.68
C GLU A 104 11.56 8.38 25.77
N HIS A 105 10.83 7.31 25.46
CA HIS A 105 9.36 7.33 25.26
C HIS A 105 8.59 6.45 26.25
N GLY A 106 9.29 5.75 27.15
CA GLY A 106 8.69 4.83 28.15
C GLY A 106 8.65 3.37 27.70
N GLU A 107 8.52 2.50 28.68
CA GLU A 107 8.62 1.02 28.51
C GLU A 107 7.72 0.42 27.40
N ASN A 108 6.59 1.05 27.12
CA ASN A 108 5.63 0.62 26.13
C ASN A 108 5.71 1.37 24.80
N ASP A 109 6.86 1.98 24.50
CA ASP A 109 7.04 2.69 23.22
C ASP A 109 6.83 1.73 22.04
N PRO A 110 5.82 1.94 21.18
CA PRO A 110 5.57 1.08 20.03
C PRO A 110 6.55 1.29 18.88
N GLY A 111 7.41 2.29 18.97
CA GLY A 111 8.22 2.78 17.84
C GLY A 111 7.41 3.61 16.85
N GLY A 112 7.98 3.81 15.67
CA GLY A 112 7.41 4.62 14.59
C GLY A 112 8.07 5.98 14.42
N VAL A 113 7.64 6.71 13.40
CA VAL A 113 8.10 8.10 13.14
C VAL A 113 7.67 9.02 14.27
N ASP A 114 8.57 9.85 14.78
CA ASP A 114 8.33 10.67 15.97
C ASP A 114 7.18 11.66 15.82
N LEU A 115 7.09 12.29 14.66
CA LEU A 115 6.03 13.25 14.34
C LEU A 115 5.59 13.12 12.89
N TYR A 116 4.29 12.95 12.69
CA TYR A 116 3.66 12.96 11.40
C TYR A 116 2.64 14.08 11.32
N VAL A 117 2.77 14.95 10.33
CA VAL A 117 1.91 16.12 10.17
C VAL A 117 1.02 15.93 8.96
N GLY A 118 -0.29 16.07 9.15
CA GLY A 118 -1.24 15.89 8.05
C GLY A 118 -2.65 16.30 8.39
N GLY A 119 -3.45 16.53 7.35
CA GLY A 119 -4.84 16.92 7.47
C GLY A 119 -5.73 15.80 8.00
N VAL A 120 -6.86 16.19 8.58
CA VAL A 120 -7.84 15.27 9.19
C VAL A 120 -8.47 14.32 8.18
N GLU A 121 -8.56 14.71 6.91
CA GLU A 121 -9.10 13.91 5.82
C GLU A 121 -8.38 12.59 5.61
N HIS A 122 -7.11 12.53 6.02
CA HIS A 122 -6.30 11.32 5.93
C HIS A 122 -6.57 10.31 7.05
N ALA A 123 -7.33 10.67 8.08
CA ALA A 123 -7.66 9.77 9.18
C ALA A 123 -8.40 8.50 8.72
N VAL A 124 -9.28 8.64 7.72
CA VAL A 124 -10.09 7.55 7.17
C VAL A 124 -9.54 6.99 5.86
N LEU A 125 -8.45 7.53 5.33
CA LEU A 125 -7.81 7.10 4.08
C LEU A 125 -6.39 6.65 4.34
N HIS A 126 -5.42 7.51 4.07
CA HIS A 126 -4.00 7.20 4.16
C HIS A 126 -3.58 6.58 5.49
N LEU A 127 -4.04 7.11 6.62
CA LEU A 127 -3.60 6.62 7.93
C LEU A 127 -4.09 5.21 8.25
N LEU A 128 -5.29 4.83 7.80
CA LEU A 128 -5.78 3.45 7.95
C LEU A 128 -4.94 2.48 7.11
N TYR A 129 -4.68 2.81 5.85
CA TYR A 129 -3.85 1.97 4.98
C TYR A 129 -2.42 1.88 5.50
N ALA A 130 -1.81 3.00 5.88
CA ALA A 130 -0.45 3.02 6.40
C ALA A 130 -0.32 2.18 7.68
N ARG A 131 -1.28 2.27 8.59
CA ARG A 131 -1.29 1.48 9.81
C ARG A 131 -1.48 0.00 9.54
N PHE A 132 -2.42 -0.36 8.66
CA PHE A 132 -2.63 -1.75 8.27
C PHE A 132 -1.37 -2.36 7.65
N TRP A 133 -0.78 -1.68 6.67
CA TRP A 133 0.47 -2.10 6.04
C TRP A 133 1.60 -2.29 7.06
N HIS A 134 1.73 -1.33 7.95
CA HIS A 134 2.77 -1.38 8.97
C HIS A 134 2.61 -2.56 9.92
N LYS A 135 1.38 -2.85 10.35
CA LYS A 135 1.07 -4.04 11.17
C LYS A 135 1.46 -5.33 10.45
N VAL A 136 1.12 -5.46 9.18
CA VAL A 136 1.51 -6.63 8.37
C VAL A 136 3.04 -6.74 8.26
N LEU A 137 3.74 -5.63 8.02
CA LEU A 137 5.20 -5.64 7.96
C LEU A 137 5.84 -6.01 9.31
N PHE A 138 5.26 -5.56 10.41
CA PHE A 138 5.68 -5.94 11.76
C PHE A 138 5.46 -7.43 12.02
N ASP A 139 4.28 -7.97 11.74
CA ASP A 139 3.95 -9.39 11.92
C ASP A 139 4.86 -10.30 11.08
N LEU A 140 5.29 -9.84 9.92
CA LEU A 140 6.24 -10.54 9.04
C LEU A 140 7.72 -10.32 9.44
N GLY A 141 8.00 -9.50 10.44
CA GLY A 141 9.35 -9.22 10.93
C GLY A 141 10.19 -8.31 10.01
N PHE A 142 9.56 -7.52 9.16
CA PHE A 142 10.24 -6.58 8.28
C PHE A 142 10.52 -5.22 8.90
N VAL A 143 9.83 -4.87 9.96
CA VAL A 143 10.03 -3.66 10.76
C VAL A 143 10.04 -4.02 12.23
N SER A 144 10.72 -3.21 13.05
CA SER A 144 10.82 -3.39 14.50
C SER A 144 9.75 -2.62 15.27
N SER A 145 9.19 -1.58 14.66
CA SER A 145 8.16 -0.74 15.26
C SER A 145 6.77 -1.33 15.09
N GLN A 146 5.94 -1.26 16.12
CA GLN A 146 4.56 -1.77 16.08
C GLN A 146 3.58 -0.78 15.45
N GLU A 147 3.92 0.51 15.47
CA GLU A 147 3.10 1.57 14.91
C GLU A 147 3.91 2.40 13.90
N PRO A 148 3.28 2.88 12.82
CA PRO A 148 4.00 3.67 11.82
C PRO A 148 4.41 5.06 12.34
N TYR A 149 3.62 5.63 13.23
CA TYR A 149 3.80 6.98 13.74
C TYR A 149 3.56 7.02 15.25
N ARG A 150 4.46 7.65 16.01
CA ARG A 150 4.26 7.88 17.46
C ARG A 150 3.24 8.96 17.71
N ARG A 151 3.30 10.03 16.92
CA ARG A 151 2.45 11.20 17.10
C ARG A 151 1.99 11.73 15.76
N LEU A 152 0.67 11.90 15.65
CA LEU A 152 0.05 12.65 14.56
C LEU A 152 -0.24 14.07 15.06
N TYR A 153 0.15 15.06 14.29
CA TYR A 153 -0.26 16.44 14.48
C TYR A 153 -1.15 16.89 13.33
N ASN A 154 -2.40 17.16 13.66
CA ASN A 154 -3.37 17.72 12.73
C ASN A 154 -3.47 19.23 12.98
N GLN A 155 -3.08 20.02 12.00
CA GLN A 155 -3.08 21.48 12.10
C GLN A 155 -4.47 22.11 11.84
N GLY A 156 -5.51 21.31 11.60
CA GLY A 156 -6.85 21.77 11.25
C GLY A 156 -7.00 22.09 9.77
N TYR A 157 -8.16 22.62 9.42
CA TYR A 157 -8.49 23.03 8.06
C TYR A 157 -8.00 24.42 7.75
N ILE A 158 -7.41 24.61 6.58
CA ILE A 158 -7.19 25.93 6.00
C ILE A 158 -8.53 26.37 5.42
N GLN A 159 -9.03 27.51 5.91
CA GLN A 159 -10.26 28.09 5.44
C GLN A 159 -9.97 29.26 4.49
N ALA A 160 -10.79 29.38 3.45
CA ALA A 160 -10.79 30.49 2.53
C ALA A 160 -12.22 30.99 2.32
N TYR A 161 -12.37 32.25 1.91
CA TYR A 161 -13.67 32.75 1.50
C TYR A 161 -14.12 32.06 0.21
N ALA A 162 -15.37 31.61 0.22
CA ALA A 162 -16.04 31.16 -0.97
C ALA A 162 -16.98 32.25 -1.47
N TYR A 163 -16.97 32.50 -2.75
CA TYR A 163 -17.81 33.54 -3.37
C TYR A 163 -18.95 32.87 -4.13
N THR A 164 -20.11 33.44 -4.01
CA THR A 164 -21.31 33.00 -4.77
C THR A 164 -21.83 34.12 -5.62
N ASP A 165 -22.39 33.79 -6.77
CA ASP A 165 -23.15 34.76 -7.59
C ASP A 165 -24.53 35.08 -6.98
N SER A 166 -25.28 35.93 -7.63
CA SER A 166 -26.64 36.34 -7.18
C SER A 166 -27.65 35.19 -7.12
N ARG A 167 -27.33 34.02 -7.68
CA ARG A 167 -28.16 32.81 -7.66
C ARG A 167 -27.72 31.83 -6.58
N GLY A 168 -26.69 32.17 -5.81
CA GLY A 168 -26.09 31.27 -4.79
C GLY A 168 -25.18 30.20 -5.33
N VAL A 169 -24.74 30.29 -6.57
CA VAL A 169 -23.81 29.36 -7.19
C VAL A 169 -22.39 29.81 -6.92
N TYR A 170 -21.51 28.89 -6.48
CA TYR A 170 -20.11 29.17 -6.29
C TYR A 170 -19.42 29.57 -7.60
N VAL A 171 -18.60 30.59 -7.57
CA VAL A 171 -17.80 31.12 -8.69
C VAL A 171 -16.32 30.87 -8.48
#